data_76502a5256938062b03ead99a185c6a2
#
_entry.id   76502a5256938062b03ead99a185c6a2
#
_cell.length_a   1.000
_cell.length_b   1.000
_cell.length_c   1.000
_cell.angle_alpha   90.00
_cell.angle_beta   90.00
_cell.angle_gamma   90.00
#
_symmetry.space_group_name_H-M   'P 1'
#
loop_
_entity.id
_entity.type
_entity.pdbx_description
1 polymer ?
#
loop_
_entity_poly.entity_id
_entity_poly.type
_entity_poly.pdbx_seq_one_letter_code
_entity_poly.pdbx_strand_id
1 'polypeptide(L)'
;MRLIIRDALVTVTLTLAISIGLAAGSTQEHQHPGTHPEGSAHRHPAAAKLKNPVAADATSVAAGKQLYDKQCAGCHGDAGKGDGAMGEELNPKPANLTDADWKHGSTDGEIFTVIRDGVKSTGMKPYARKLTTHQIWDVVNYVRSLAGH
;
A
#
# COMPACT_ATOMS: atom_id res chain seq x y z
N MET A 1 87.85 35.61 -2.36
CA MET A 1 86.70 36.39 -2.00
C MET A 1 85.65 35.42 -1.42
N ARG A 2 85.49 35.43 -0.11
CA ARG A 2 84.75 34.44 0.65
C ARG A 2 83.32 34.96 0.82
N LEU A 3 82.29 34.21 0.37
CA LEU A 3 80.90 34.49 0.63
C LEU A 3 80.37 33.50 1.67
N ILE A 4 79.97 34.04 2.79
CA ILE A 4 79.43 33.30 3.90
C ILE A 4 77.88 33.19 3.67
N ILE A 5 77.43 31.98 3.49
CA ILE A 5 76.01 31.71 3.44
C ILE A 5 75.58 31.30 4.85
N ARG A 6 74.69 32.08 5.44
CA ARG A 6 74.12 31.82 6.80
C ARG A 6 72.91 30.96 6.60
N ASP A 7 72.93 29.80 7.24
CA ASP A 7 71.82 28.87 7.37
C ASP A 7 70.76 29.47 8.22
N ALA A 8 69.55 29.59 7.63
CA ALA A 8 68.35 29.88 8.37
C ALA A 8 67.53 28.57 8.49
N LEU A 9 67.59 27.92 9.66
CA LEU A 9 66.74 26.82 10.01
C LEU A 9 65.33 27.36 10.24
N VAL A 10 64.43 27.05 9.33
CA VAL A 10 63.01 27.25 9.56
C VAL A 10 62.43 25.94 10.10
N THR A 11 62.20 25.90 11.39
CA THR A 11 61.47 24.83 12.06
C THR A 11 59.99 24.98 11.78
N VAL A 12 59.46 24.18 10.88
CA VAL A 12 58.01 24.06 10.66
C VAL A 12 57.44 23.08 11.70
N THR A 13 56.80 23.61 12.73
CA THR A 13 56.02 22.82 13.66
C THR A 13 54.67 22.48 13.03
N LEU A 14 54.55 21.22 12.59
CA LEU A 14 53.29 20.65 12.09
C LEU A 14 52.37 20.30 13.27
N THR A 15 51.48 21.18 13.60
CA THR A 15 50.40 20.90 14.57
C THR A 15 49.35 20.05 13.88
N LEU A 16 49.33 18.75 14.20
CA LEU A 16 48.32 17.81 13.75
C LEU A 16 47.03 18.06 14.59
N ALA A 17 46.09 18.81 14.03
CA ALA A 17 44.74 18.95 14.61
C ALA A 17 43.95 17.68 14.28
N ILE A 18 43.81 16.80 15.25
CA ILE A 18 42.92 15.64 15.15
C ILE A 18 41.49 16.17 15.35
N SER A 19 40.80 16.42 14.24
CA SER A 19 39.33 16.66 14.27
C SER A 19 38.65 15.34 14.45
N ILE A 20 38.20 15.05 15.67
CA ILE A 20 37.28 13.95 15.94
C ILE A 20 35.92 14.40 15.40
N GLY A 21 35.65 14.01 14.17
CA GLY A 21 34.33 14.12 13.57
C GLY A 21 33.37 13.18 14.30
N LEU A 22 32.54 13.74 15.17
CA LEU A 22 31.37 13.05 15.69
C LEU A 22 30.43 12.81 14.49
N ALA A 23 30.47 11.61 13.93
CA ALA A 23 29.47 11.17 12.99
C ALA A 23 28.15 11.01 13.79
N ALA A 24 27.32 12.05 13.77
CA ALA A 24 25.93 11.94 14.14
C ALA A 24 25.28 11.00 13.15
N GLY A 25 25.15 9.73 13.53
CA GLY A 25 24.32 8.77 12.81
C GLY A 25 22.91 9.29 12.81
N SER A 26 22.47 9.87 11.70
CA SER A 26 21.05 10.11 11.43
C SER A 26 20.41 8.74 11.26
N THR A 27 19.88 8.21 12.38
CA THR A 27 18.84 7.18 12.32
C THR A 27 17.69 7.81 11.58
N GLN A 28 17.56 7.48 10.30
CA GLN A 28 16.37 7.78 9.52
C GLN A 28 15.26 6.93 10.12
N GLU A 29 14.59 7.50 11.12
CA GLU A 29 13.32 7.01 11.60
C GLU A 29 12.39 6.94 10.42
N HIS A 30 12.07 5.73 9.98
CA HIS A 30 10.97 5.50 9.05
C HIS A 30 9.70 5.90 9.80
N GLN A 31 9.38 7.19 9.75
CA GLN A 31 8.08 7.67 10.17
C GLN A 31 7.05 7.00 9.29
N HIS A 32 6.39 5.98 9.84
CA HIS A 32 5.15 5.50 9.29
C HIS A 32 4.15 6.64 9.42
N PRO A 33 3.66 7.21 8.32
CA PRO A 33 2.70 8.30 8.44
C PRO A 33 1.40 7.74 9.00
N GLY A 34 1.04 8.23 10.19
CA GLY A 34 -0.33 8.32 10.62
C GLY A 34 -0.91 7.11 11.31
N THR A 35 -0.93 7.17 12.65
CA THR A 35 -2.03 6.59 13.44
C THR A 35 -3.32 7.28 12.99
N HIS A 36 -4.08 6.63 12.10
CA HIS A 36 -5.43 7.09 11.78
C HIS A 36 -6.35 6.76 12.94
N PRO A 37 -7.24 7.67 13.38
CA PRO A 37 -8.23 7.35 14.40
C PRO A 37 -9.09 6.17 13.92
N GLU A 38 -9.36 5.23 14.83
CA GLU A 38 -10.25 4.10 14.57
C GLU A 38 -11.59 4.63 14.05
N GLY A 39 -12.03 4.14 12.89
CA GLY A 39 -13.28 4.56 12.26
C GLY A 39 -13.16 5.58 11.13
N SER A 40 -11.98 6.12 10.84
CA SER A 40 -11.81 6.97 9.68
C SER A 40 -11.72 6.14 8.38
N ALA A 41 -12.42 6.59 7.34
CA ALA A 41 -12.33 6.01 6.01
C ALA A 41 -10.87 6.01 5.55
N HIS A 42 -10.25 4.83 5.46
CA HIS A 42 -8.86 4.68 5.01
C HIS A 42 -8.80 4.89 3.51
N ARG A 43 -8.58 6.12 3.09
CA ARG A 43 -8.32 6.43 1.69
C ARG A 43 -6.85 6.19 1.39
N HIS A 44 -6.58 5.61 0.23
CA HIS A 44 -5.24 5.35 -0.28
C HIS A 44 -4.92 6.31 -1.44
N PRO A 45 -4.46 7.56 -1.20
CA PRO A 45 -4.31 8.57 -2.27
C PRO A 45 -3.38 8.15 -3.41
N ALA A 46 -2.36 7.33 -3.09
CA ALA A 46 -1.48 6.75 -4.10
C ALA A 46 -2.20 5.70 -4.94
N ALA A 47 -3.05 4.89 -4.31
CA ALA A 47 -3.84 3.87 -4.98
C ALA A 47 -4.92 4.48 -5.89
N ALA A 48 -5.48 5.63 -5.51
CA ALA A 48 -6.48 6.32 -6.34
C ALA A 48 -5.96 6.69 -7.73
N LYS A 49 -4.63 6.84 -7.89
CA LYS A 49 -3.98 7.14 -9.18
C LYS A 49 -3.69 5.88 -10.00
N LEU A 50 -3.82 4.70 -9.42
CA LEU A 50 -3.53 3.45 -10.08
C LEU A 50 -4.64 3.14 -11.08
N LYS A 51 -4.25 2.96 -12.34
CA LYS A 51 -5.19 2.61 -13.41
C LYS A 51 -5.28 1.11 -13.57
N ASN A 52 -6.49 0.61 -13.81
CA ASN A 52 -6.70 -0.78 -14.14
C ASN A 52 -6.11 -1.07 -15.54
N PRO A 53 -5.10 -1.95 -15.66
CA PRO A 53 -4.53 -2.30 -16.95
C PRO A 53 -5.34 -3.39 -17.69
N VAL A 54 -6.34 -3.99 -17.03
CA VAL A 54 -7.17 -5.05 -17.59
C VAL A 54 -8.49 -4.46 -18.07
N ALA A 55 -8.81 -4.66 -19.35
CA ALA A 55 -10.09 -4.19 -19.89
C ALA A 55 -11.27 -4.83 -19.14
N ALA A 56 -12.28 -4.02 -18.84
CA ALA A 56 -13.51 -4.48 -18.20
C ALA A 56 -14.46 -5.10 -19.26
N ASP A 57 -13.99 -6.13 -19.93
CA ASP A 57 -14.78 -6.89 -20.92
C ASP A 57 -15.45 -8.11 -20.27
N ALA A 58 -16.30 -8.78 -21.06
CA ALA A 58 -17.04 -9.95 -20.60
C ALA A 58 -16.13 -11.08 -20.11
N THR A 59 -14.93 -11.23 -20.68
CA THR A 59 -13.97 -12.28 -20.32
C THR A 59 -13.40 -12.01 -18.94
N SER A 60 -12.92 -10.79 -18.70
CA SER A 60 -12.38 -10.38 -17.41
C SER A 60 -13.45 -10.40 -16.31
N VAL A 61 -14.65 -9.89 -16.60
CA VAL A 61 -15.77 -9.92 -15.64
C VAL A 61 -16.15 -11.35 -15.28
N ALA A 62 -16.20 -12.28 -16.25
CA ALA A 62 -16.51 -13.69 -15.98
C ALA A 62 -15.39 -14.37 -15.16
N ALA A 63 -14.12 -14.10 -15.47
CA ALA A 63 -12.99 -14.60 -14.69
C ALA A 63 -13.02 -14.05 -13.25
N GLY A 64 -13.28 -12.75 -13.10
CA GLY A 64 -13.44 -12.09 -11.82
C GLY A 64 -14.58 -12.69 -10.99
N LYS A 65 -15.72 -12.98 -11.62
CA LYS A 65 -16.85 -13.65 -10.98
C LYS A 65 -16.45 -15.01 -10.39
N GLN A 66 -15.78 -15.84 -11.16
CA GLN A 66 -15.35 -17.15 -10.69
C GLN A 66 -14.42 -17.06 -9.47
N LEU A 67 -13.53 -16.06 -9.44
CA LEU A 67 -12.65 -15.81 -8.30
C LEU A 67 -13.42 -15.27 -7.10
N TYR A 68 -14.34 -14.35 -7.34
CA TYR A 68 -15.21 -13.78 -6.33
C TYR A 68 -16.05 -14.86 -5.64
N ASP A 69 -16.71 -15.72 -6.39
CA ASP A 69 -17.53 -16.81 -5.85
C ASP A 69 -16.71 -17.72 -4.93
N LYS A 70 -15.45 -17.98 -5.27
CA LYS A 70 -14.57 -18.86 -4.47
C LYS A 70 -13.94 -18.19 -3.24
N GLN A 71 -13.67 -16.91 -3.31
CA GLN A 71 -12.80 -16.24 -2.33
C GLN A 71 -13.50 -15.13 -1.54
N CYS A 72 -14.57 -14.56 -2.05
CA CYS A 72 -15.17 -13.32 -1.54
C CYS A 72 -16.63 -13.49 -1.11
N ALA A 73 -17.42 -14.27 -1.86
CA ALA A 73 -18.85 -14.43 -1.67
C ALA A 73 -19.22 -14.95 -0.27
N GLY A 74 -18.36 -15.79 0.34
CA GLY A 74 -18.61 -16.31 1.69
C GLY A 74 -18.81 -15.22 2.73
N CYS A 75 -18.15 -14.07 2.58
CA CYS A 75 -18.31 -12.91 3.46
C CYS A 75 -19.17 -11.82 2.81
N HIS A 76 -18.96 -11.50 1.54
CA HIS A 76 -19.61 -10.38 0.86
C HIS A 76 -20.99 -10.76 0.28
N GLY A 77 -21.37 -12.04 0.29
CA GLY A 77 -22.59 -12.54 -0.35
C GLY A 77 -22.45 -12.68 -1.87
N ASP A 78 -23.29 -13.52 -2.47
CA ASP A 78 -23.25 -13.80 -3.92
C ASP A 78 -23.56 -12.55 -4.76
N ALA A 79 -24.40 -11.66 -4.22
CA ALA A 79 -24.75 -10.39 -4.86
C ALA A 79 -23.91 -9.21 -4.37
N GLY A 80 -22.89 -9.43 -3.52
CA GLY A 80 -22.01 -8.38 -3.03
C GLY A 80 -22.59 -7.47 -1.97
N LYS A 81 -23.70 -7.86 -1.30
CA LYS A 81 -24.42 -7.01 -0.34
C LYS A 81 -23.82 -7.01 1.08
N GLY A 82 -22.73 -7.75 1.32
CA GLY A 82 -22.14 -7.91 2.66
C GLY A 82 -22.89 -8.89 3.55
N ASP A 83 -23.77 -9.70 2.99
CA ASP A 83 -24.69 -10.62 3.64
C ASP A 83 -24.26 -12.08 3.57
N GLY A 84 -23.00 -12.36 3.27
CA GLY A 84 -22.46 -13.71 3.25
C GLY A 84 -22.37 -14.31 4.66
N ALA A 85 -22.74 -15.58 4.79
CA ALA A 85 -22.84 -16.28 6.07
C ALA A 85 -21.54 -16.23 6.91
N MET A 86 -20.37 -16.25 6.27
CA MET A 86 -19.08 -16.11 6.95
C MET A 86 -18.81 -14.70 7.48
N GLY A 87 -19.59 -13.72 7.06
CA GLY A 87 -19.47 -12.32 7.46
C GLY A 87 -20.38 -11.92 8.62
N GLU A 88 -21.35 -12.76 8.99
CA GLU A 88 -22.39 -12.40 9.96
C GLU A 88 -21.85 -12.02 11.35
N GLU A 89 -20.84 -12.73 11.81
CA GLU A 89 -20.22 -12.50 13.12
C GLU A 89 -19.05 -11.52 13.09
N LEU A 90 -18.67 -11.02 11.90
CA LEU A 90 -17.56 -10.07 11.79
C LEU A 90 -17.97 -8.67 12.29
N ASN A 91 -17.02 -8.02 12.97
CA ASN A 91 -17.15 -6.63 13.37
C ASN A 91 -15.89 -5.85 12.95
N PRO A 92 -15.97 -4.87 12.04
CA PRO A 92 -17.17 -4.51 11.29
C PRO A 92 -17.63 -5.61 10.33
N LYS A 93 -18.92 -5.57 9.97
CA LYS A 93 -19.48 -6.44 8.93
C LYS A 93 -18.83 -6.16 7.57
N PRO A 94 -18.81 -7.16 6.65
CA PRO A 94 -18.34 -6.94 5.29
C PRO A 94 -19.10 -5.80 4.61
N ALA A 95 -18.37 -5.03 3.81
CA ALA A 95 -18.95 -3.92 3.05
C ALA A 95 -19.98 -4.44 2.03
N ASN A 96 -21.06 -3.70 1.84
CA ASN A 96 -21.91 -3.82 0.67
C ASN A 96 -21.15 -3.22 -0.53
N LEU A 97 -20.94 -4.02 -1.55
CA LEU A 97 -20.18 -3.65 -2.76
C LEU A 97 -21.09 -3.07 -3.85
N THR A 98 -22.39 -3.01 -3.61
CA THR A 98 -23.39 -2.54 -4.59
C THR A 98 -23.90 -1.12 -4.30
N ASP A 99 -23.52 -0.52 -3.19
CA ASP A 99 -23.91 0.84 -2.83
C ASP A 99 -22.78 1.86 -3.10
N ALA A 100 -23.03 3.12 -2.80
CA ALA A 100 -22.11 4.22 -2.99
C ALA A 100 -21.20 4.49 -1.77
N ASP A 101 -21.39 3.77 -0.65
CA ASP A 101 -20.65 4.00 0.60
C ASP A 101 -19.34 3.20 0.65
N TRP A 102 -18.34 3.68 -0.07
CA TRP A 102 -17.03 3.07 -0.15
C TRP A 102 -16.07 3.63 0.90
N LYS A 103 -15.98 2.98 2.05
CA LYS A 103 -15.16 3.43 3.19
C LYS A 103 -13.67 3.51 2.90
N HIS A 104 -13.16 2.72 1.96
CA HIS A 104 -11.75 2.63 1.62
C HIS A 104 -11.40 3.27 0.26
N GLY A 105 -12.31 4.08 -0.28
CA GLY A 105 -12.21 4.68 -1.59
C GLY A 105 -12.85 3.82 -2.68
N SER A 106 -13.27 4.45 -3.77
CA SER A 106 -14.10 3.86 -4.81
C SER A 106 -13.43 3.79 -6.18
N THR A 107 -12.16 4.18 -6.31
CA THR A 107 -11.43 4.01 -7.58
C THR A 107 -10.98 2.57 -7.76
N ASP A 108 -10.74 2.14 -9.00
CA ASP A 108 -10.25 0.78 -9.28
C ASP A 108 -8.97 0.46 -8.52
N GLY A 109 -8.06 1.42 -8.46
CA GLY A 109 -6.79 1.24 -7.74
C GLY A 109 -6.96 1.13 -6.23
N GLU A 110 -7.95 1.80 -5.64
CA GLU A 110 -8.28 1.66 -4.22
C GLU A 110 -8.91 0.30 -3.94
N ILE A 111 -9.86 -0.15 -4.77
CA ILE A 111 -10.47 -1.49 -4.67
C ILE A 111 -9.40 -2.57 -4.83
N PHE A 112 -8.52 -2.44 -5.85
CA PHE A 112 -7.39 -3.34 -6.05
C PHE A 112 -6.51 -3.42 -4.79
N THR A 113 -6.18 -2.27 -4.19
CA THR A 113 -5.32 -2.20 -3.02
C THR A 113 -5.96 -2.86 -1.80
N VAL A 114 -7.26 -2.63 -1.59
CA VAL A 114 -8.04 -3.30 -0.52
C VAL A 114 -8.04 -4.81 -0.71
N ILE A 115 -8.25 -5.32 -1.91
CA ILE A 115 -8.22 -6.76 -2.17
C ILE A 115 -6.81 -7.32 -1.97
N ARG A 116 -5.79 -6.66 -2.51
CA ARG A 116 -4.40 -7.11 -2.42
C ARG A 116 -3.90 -7.19 -0.98
N ASP A 117 -4.14 -6.13 -0.20
CA ASP A 117 -3.51 -5.91 1.11
C ASP A 117 -4.42 -6.27 2.29
N GLY A 118 -5.72 -6.48 2.03
CA GLY A 118 -6.74 -6.64 3.06
C GLY A 118 -7.00 -5.34 3.82
N VAL A 119 -7.83 -5.43 4.85
CA VAL A 119 -8.13 -4.30 5.74
C VAL A 119 -7.76 -4.67 7.16
N LYS A 120 -6.76 -4.00 7.73
CA LYS A 120 -6.31 -4.22 9.11
C LYS A 120 -7.49 -4.01 10.08
N SER A 121 -7.49 -4.77 11.17
CA SER A 121 -8.54 -4.72 12.22
C SER A 121 -9.93 -5.16 11.74
N THR A 122 -10.03 -5.83 10.58
CA THR A 122 -11.27 -6.41 10.08
C THR A 122 -11.08 -7.89 9.72
N GLY A 123 -12.16 -8.55 9.31
CA GLY A 123 -12.11 -9.91 8.76
C GLY A 123 -11.52 -10.00 7.35
N MET A 124 -11.36 -8.87 6.64
CA MET A 124 -10.86 -8.84 5.26
C MET A 124 -9.37 -9.17 5.19
N LYS A 125 -9.04 -10.38 4.75
CA LYS A 125 -7.66 -10.86 4.64
C LYS A 125 -7.00 -10.40 3.34
N PRO A 126 -5.65 -10.30 3.29
CA PRO A 126 -4.92 -9.96 2.07
C PRO A 126 -4.92 -11.13 1.08
N TYR A 127 -5.09 -10.82 -0.22
CA TYR A 127 -5.10 -11.80 -1.31
C TYR A 127 -3.83 -11.81 -2.17
N ALA A 128 -2.84 -10.96 -1.89
CA ALA A 128 -1.59 -10.89 -2.66
C ALA A 128 -0.85 -12.23 -2.79
N ARG A 129 -1.06 -13.17 -1.87
CA ARG A 129 -0.44 -14.51 -1.90
C ARG A 129 -1.32 -15.58 -2.55
N LYS A 130 -2.59 -15.29 -2.78
CA LYS A 130 -3.57 -16.25 -3.31
C LYS A 130 -3.94 -15.97 -4.76
N LEU A 131 -3.88 -14.71 -5.17
CA LEU A 131 -4.26 -14.24 -6.48
C LEU A 131 -3.08 -13.51 -7.12
N THR A 132 -2.91 -13.67 -8.42
CA THR A 132 -1.99 -12.86 -9.21
C THR A 132 -2.52 -11.42 -9.33
N THR A 133 -1.64 -10.49 -9.69
CA THR A 133 -2.02 -9.11 -9.95
C THR A 133 -3.15 -9.01 -10.99
N HIS A 134 -3.05 -9.79 -12.07
CA HIS A 134 -4.09 -9.82 -13.11
C HIS A 134 -5.43 -10.32 -12.57
N GLN A 135 -5.42 -11.41 -11.81
CA GLN A 135 -6.63 -11.95 -11.18
C GLN A 135 -7.31 -10.99 -10.22
N ILE A 136 -6.54 -10.19 -9.48
CA ILE A 136 -7.11 -9.13 -8.63
C ILE A 136 -7.82 -8.09 -9.48
N TRP A 137 -7.25 -7.70 -10.64
CA TRP A 137 -7.90 -6.78 -11.56
C TRP A 137 -9.18 -7.36 -12.19
N ASP A 138 -9.21 -8.65 -12.48
CA ASP A 138 -10.44 -9.32 -12.92
C ASP A 138 -11.52 -9.24 -11.84
N VAL A 139 -11.16 -9.45 -10.57
CA VAL A 139 -12.10 -9.28 -9.44
C VAL A 139 -12.57 -7.84 -9.34
N VAL A 140 -11.69 -6.84 -9.53
CA VAL A 140 -12.10 -5.41 -9.57
C VAL A 140 -13.15 -5.18 -10.66
N ASN A 141 -12.94 -5.69 -11.86
CA ASN A 141 -13.89 -5.56 -12.97
C ASN A 141 -15.25 -6.20 -12.64
N TYR A 142 -15.24 -7.37 -11.99
CA TYR A 142 -16.48 -8.00 -11.54
C TYR A 142 -17.18 -7.17 -10.45
N VAL A 143 -16.46 -6.71 -9.43
CA VAL A 143 -17.02 -5.87 -8.35
C VAL A 143 -17.66 -4.60 -8.93
N ARG A 144 -17.03 -3.98 -9.93
CA ARG A 144 -17.63 -2.85 -10.66
C ARG A 144 -18.95 -3.21 -11.34
N SER A 145 -19.05 -4.40 -11.91
CA SER A 145 -20.27 -4.86 -12.57
C SER A 145 -21.43 -5.08 -11.60
N LEU A 146 -21.15 -5.37 -10.31
CA LEU A 146 -22.19 -5.51 -9.27
C LEU A 146 -22.88 -4.18 -8.98
N ALA A 147 -22.14 -3.09 -8.98
CA ALA A 147 -22.66 -1.76 -8.65
C ALA A 147 -23.32 -1.04 -9.84
N GLY A 148 -23.27 -1.62 -11.04
CA GLY A 148 -23.83 -1.01 -12.25
C GLY A 148 -23.11 0.26 -12.70
N HIS A 149 -21.81 0.39 -12.34
CA HIS A 149 -20.96 1.55 -12.64
C HIS A 149 -20.00 1.29 -13.79
#